data_d121293db239446408e4cc1494640bbd
#
_entry.id   d121293db239446408e4cc1494640bbd
#
_cell.length_a   1.000
_cell.length_b   1.000
_cell.length_c   1.000
_cell.angle_alpha   90.00
_cell.angle_beta   90.00
_cell.angle_gamma   90.00
#
_symmetry.space_group_name_H-M   'P 1'
#
loop_
_entity.id
_entity.type
_entity.pdbx_description
1 polymer ?
#
loop_
_entity_poly.entity_id
_entity_poly.type
_entity_poly.pdbx_seq_one_letter_code
_entity_poly.pdbx_strand_id
1 'polypeptide(L)'
;LSMFGQDLNCVVTVNAEKVTQTDPKIFKTLETSIFEFMNTRKWSDDIFKPEERIECQILITITEELSSDKFKAQASVVSRRPVYGSDYNSTLLNFVDKDFEFNYAEYQPLEYNDNQYTSNLTAMLAYYAYMIIGLDYDSFAQKGGDKYFLKAQTIVNQASNSDSKGWKSFDGTRNRYWYVTNILDPKFAGIRDAIYQYHRQGLDQMYNDQTKPITIVTKALQTLDNTNRTSPNSMFVQLFFSAKSDELLGLYSKATPAEKSKAVSYLT
;
A
#
# COMPACT_ATOMS: atom_id res chain seq x y z
N LEU A 1 17.86 -10.97 24.37
CA LEU A 1 17.49 -10.83 22.94
C LEU A 1 16.75 -9.52 22.81
N SER A 2 17.42 -8.49 22.29
CA SER A 2 16.81 -7.20 22.00
C SER A 2 15.78 -7.44 20.88
N MET A 3 14.49 -7.39 21.23
CA MET A 3 13.42 -7.25 20.24
C MET A 3 13.52 -5.83 19.68
N PHE A 4 14.35 -5.66 18.64
CA PHE A 4 14.36 -4.43 17.86
C PHE A 4 12.95 -4.28 17.23
N GLY A 5 12.39 -3.09 17.37
CA GLY A 5 11.04 -2.80 16.91
C GLY A 5 10.91 -3.13 15.42
N GLN A 6 10.06 -4.10 15.12
CA GLN A 6 9.61 -4.42 13.79
C GLN A 6 8.44 -3.49 13.49
N ASP A 7 8.48 -2.82 12.36
CA ASP A 7 7.45 -1.83 11.99
C ASP A 7 6.19 -2.51 11.40
N LEU A 8 6.41 -3.64 10.71
CA LEU A 8 5.37 -4.34 9.96
C LEU A 8 5.00 -5.67 10.65
N ASN A 9 3.74 -6.05 10.51
CA ASN A 9 3.21 -7.39 10.74
C ASN A 9 2.65 -7.89 9.40
N CYS A 10 3.55 -8.36 8.54
CA CYS A 10 3.24 -8.70 7.16
C CYS A 10 3.01 -10.21 7.01
N VAL A 11 1.81 -10.58 6.56
CA VAL A 11 1.52 -11.95 6.10
C VAL A 11 1.95 -12.06 4.64
N VAL A 12 2.78 -13.06 4.34
CA VAL A 12 3.27 -13.32 2.99
C VAL A 12 2.79 -14.68 2.52
N THR A 13 2.31 -14.73 1.28
CA THR A 13 1.89 -15.98 0.62
C THR A 13 2.41 -15.98 -0.81
N VAL A 14 3.02 -17.09 -1.23
CA VAL A 14 3.44 -17.30 -2.61
C VAL A 14 2.64 -18.45 -3.22
N ASN A 15 1.81 -18.14 -4.21
CA ASN A 15 1.04 -19.13 -4.98
C ASN A 15 1.72 -19.36 -6.32
N ALA A 16 2.09 -20.62 -6.60
CA ALA A 16 2.77 -21.05 -7.82
C ALA A 16 2.06 -22.25 -8.51
N GLU A 17 0.75 -22.39 -8.30
CA GLU A 17 -0.04 -23.53 -8.86
C GLU A 17 0.05 -23.64 -10.38
N LYS A 18 0.35 -22.54 -11.09
CA LYS A 18 0.49 -22.52 -12.55
C LYS A 18 1.87 -22.93 -13.05
N VAL A 19 2.84 -23.09 -12.16
CA VAL A 19 4.21 -23.46 -12.49
C VAL A 19 4.44 -24.91 -12.06
N THR A 20 4.75 -25.76 -13.03
CA THR A 20 4.89 -27.21 -12.82
C THR A 20 6.29 -27.75 -13.08
N GLN A 21 7.21 -26.90 -13.59
CA GLN A 21 8.57 -27.32 -13.95
C GLN A 21 9.57 -27.07 -12.81
N THR A 22 9.31 -26.05 -11.97
CA THR A 22 10.15 -25.72 -10.83
C THR A 22 9.73 -26.51 -9.59
N ASP A 23 10.70 -26.94 -8.77
CA ASP A 23 10.43 -27.59 -7.49
C ASP A 23 9.60 -26.67 -6.59
N PRO A 24 8.42 -27.06 -6.12
CA PRO A 24 7.57 -26.25 -5.22
C PRO A 24 8.28 -25.76 -3.97
N LYS A 25 9.35 -26.43 -3.54
CA LYS A 25 10.17 -26.05 -2.39
C LYS A 25 10.81 -24.67 -2.56
N ILE A 26 11.18 -24.28 -3.80
CA ILE A 26 11.73 -22.96 -4.10
C ILE A 26 10.74 -21.84 -3.71
N PHE A 27 9.46 -22.02 -4.01
CA PHE A 27 8.43 -21.03 -3.67
C PHE A 27 8.16 -20.97 -2.16
N LYS A 28 8.33 -22.07 -1.45
CA LYS A 28 8.23 -22.08 0.02
C LYS A 28 9.40 -21.36 0.68
N THR A 29 10.62 -21.54 0.16
CA THR A 29 11.79 -20.80 0.64
C THR A 29 11.70 -19.32 0.27
N LEU A 30 11.16 -18.97 -0.91
CA LEU A 30 10.88 -17.58 -1.31
C LEU A 30 9.88 -16.93 -0.35
N GLU A 31 8.77 -17.60 -0.03
CA GLU A 31 7.77 -17.11 0.92
C GLU A 31 8.40 -16.80 2.29
N THR A 32 9.21 -17.72 2.81
CA THR A 32 9.93 -17.51 4.08
C THR A 32 10.91 -16.34 3.99
N SER A 33 11.70 -16.26 2.93
CA SER A 33 12.68 -15.17 2.74
C SER A 33 12.01 -13.80 2.64
N ILE A 34 10.86 -13.72 1.95
CA ILE A 34 10.10 -12.47 1.86
C ILE A 34 9.48 -12.13 3.22
N PHE A 35 8.93 -13.11 3.93
CA PHE A 35 8.38 -12.90 5.27
C PHE A 35 9.46 -12.34 6.21
N GLU A 36 10.65 -12.92 6.23
CA GLU A 36 11.77 -12.44 7.04
C GLU A 36 12.19 -11.04 6.61
N PHE A 37 12.33 -10.78 5.31
CA PHE A 37 12.70 -9.48 4.76
C PHE A 37 11.75 -8.37 5.20
N MET A 38 10.44 -8.60 5.14
CA MET A 38 9.43 -7.61 5.50
C MET A 38 9.33 -7.39 7.01
N ASN A 39 9.42 -8.45 7.81
CA ASN A 39 9.08 -8.43 9.23
C ASN A 39 10.29 -8.25 10.17
N THR A 40 11.52 -8.53 9.73
CA THR A 40 12.70 -8.43 10.61
C THR A 40 13.51 -7.16 10.38
N ARG A 41 13.36 -6.52 9.23
CA ARG A 41 14.06 -5.27 8.92
C ARG A 41 13.37 -4.10 9.64
N LYS A 42 14.20 -3.17 10.13
CA LYS A 42 13.75 -1.88 10.64
C LYS A 42 13.57 -0.91 9.46
N TRP A 43 12.31 -0.52 9.19
CA TRP A 43 11.95 0.38 8.09
C TRP A 43 11.83 1.83 8.53
N SER A 44 11.60 2.08 9.84
CA SER A 44 11.48 3.41 10.43
C SER A 44 12.46 3.60 11.59
N ASP A 45 12.56 4.83 12.08
CA ASP A 45 13.34 5.13 13.29
C ASP A 45 12.52 4.95 14.57
N ASP A 46 11.20 4.74 14.43
CA ASP A 46 10.28 4.59 15.53
C ASP A 46 10.35 3.20 16.17
N ILE A 47 9.84 3.07 17.38
CA ILE A 47 9.78 1.80 18.11
C ILE A 47 8.32 1.41 18.24
N PHE A 48 7.93 0.35 17.55
CA PHE A 48 6.59 -0.21 17.61
C PHE A 48 6.53 -1.32 18.68
N LYS A 49 5.49 -1.29 19.49
CA LYS A 49 5.11 -2.47 20.24
C LYS A 49 4.49 -3.52 19.33
N PRO A 50 4.45 -4.80 19.70
CA PRO A 50 3.89 -5.86 18.84
C PRO A 50 2.47 -5.55 18.33
N GLU A 51 1.62 -4.96 19.17
CA GLU A 51 0.25 -4.57 18.87
C GLU A 51 0.11 -3.28 18.05
N GLU A 52 1.20 -2.52 17.92
CA GLU A 52 1.24 -1.26 17.14
C GLU A 52 1.77 -1.47 15.73
N ARG A 53 2.26 -2.68 15.42
CA ARG A 53 2.80 -2.99 14.08
C ARG A 53 1.74 -2.86 13.01
N ILE A 54 2.14 -2.33 11.87
CA ILE A 54 1.25 -2.09 10.74
C ILE A 54 0.88 -3.42 10.08
N GLU A 55 -0.40 -3.78 10.10
CA GLU A 55 -0.89 -4.99 9.46
C GLU A 55 -0.87 -4.87 7.96
N CYS A 56 -0.20 -5.81 7.31
CA CYS A 56 -0.20 -5.91 5.84
C CYS A 56 -0.12 -7.35 5.35
N GLN A 57 -0.50 -7.52 4.09
CA GLN A 57 -0.47 -8.79 3.40
C GLN A 57 0.10 -8.61 1.99
N ILE A 58 0.97 -9.52 1.60
CA ILE A 58 1.52 -9.62 0.25
C ILE A 58 1.22 -11.02 -0.27
N LEU A 59 0.36 -11.12 -1.28
CA LEU A 59 0.10 -12.35 -2.02
C LEU A 59 0.78 -12.26 -3.38
N ILE A 60 1.79 -13.09 -3.61
CA ILE A 60 2.49 -13.20 -4.89
C ILE A 60 1.95 -14.42 -5.63
N THR A 61 1.34 -14.19 -6.78
CA THR A 61 0.87 -15.26 -7.67
C THR A 61 1.82 -15.37 -8.85
N ILE A 62 2.60 -16.44 -8.90
CA ILE A 62 3.49 -16.73 -10.02
C ILE A 62 2.65 -17.09 -11.24
N THR A 63 2.82 -16.34 -12.32
CA THR A 63 2.04 -16.50 -13.55
C THR A 63 2.81 -17.24 -14.65
N GLU A 64 4.13 -17.11 -14.65
CA GLU A 64 4.99 -17.71 -15.66
C GLU A 64 6.40 -17.93 -15.11
N GLU A 65 7.03 -19.04 -15.46
CA GLU A 65 8.45 -19.30 -15.29
C GLU A 65 9.16 -18.98 -16.59
N LEU A 66 10.08 -18.01 -16.57
CA LEU A 66 10.83 -17.56 -17.72
C LEU A 66 12.15 -18.32 -17.86
N SER A 67 12.75 -18.70 -16.74
CA SER A 67 13.93 -19.57 -16.63
C SER A 67 13.93 -20.22 -15.26
N SER A 68 14.90 -21.09 -14.99
CA SER A 68 15.04 -21.78 -13.68
C SER A 68 15.08 -20.89 -12.45
N ASP A 69 15.38 -19.60 -12.63
CA ASP A 69 15.53 -18.61 -11.55
C ASP A 69 14.77 -17.30 -11.83
N LYS A 70 14.05 -17.21 -12.95
CA LYS A 70 13.35 -15.99 -13.37
C LYS A 70 11.85 -16.21 -13.52
N PHE A 71 11.06 -15.41 -12.83
CA PHE A 71 9.62 -15.56 -12.70
C PHE A 71 8.87 -14.28 -13.02
N LYS A 72 7.73 -14.41 -13.70
CA LYS A 72 6.70 -13.37 -13.73
C LYS A 72 5.63 -13.69 -12.70
N ALA A 73 5.14 -12.66 -12.05
CA ALA A 73 4.09 -12.76 -11.05
C ALA A 73 3.17 -11.54 -11.07
N GLN A 74 2.12 -11.62 -10.28
CA GLN A 74 1.34 -10.49 -9.82
C GLN A 74 1.43 -10.45 -8.30
N ALA A 75 1.54 -9.25 -7.72
CA ALA A 75 1.52 -9.09 -6.29
C ALA A 75 0.27 -8.31 -5.85
N SER A 76 -0.56 -8.93 -5.02
CA SER A 76 -1.62 -8.23 -4.31
C SER A 76 -1.07 -7.74 -2.98
N VAL A 77 -1.10 -6.41 -2.78
CA VAL A 77 -0.59 -5.76 -1.58
C VAL A 77 -1.73 -5.06 -0.87
N VAL A 78 -1.99 -5.46 0.38
CA VAL A 78 -3.05 -4.91 1.22
C VAL A 78 -2.43 -4.44 2.52
N SER A 79 -2.82 -3.26 3.00
CA SER A 79 -2.51 -2.82 4.37
C SER A 79 -3.75 -2.28 5.05
N ARG A 80 -3.79 -2.43 6.37
CA ARG A 80 -4.90 -2.02 7.22
C ARG A 80 -4.39 -1.30 8.45
N ARG A 81 -5.25 -0.45 9.02
CA ARG A 81 -5.02 0.16 10.32
C ARG A 81 -6.23 -0.05 11.23
N PRO A 82 -6.04 -0.20 12.54
CA PRO A 82 -7.14 -0.25 13.49
C PRO A 82 -7.87 1.10 13.55
N VAL A 83 -9.19 1.06 13.70
CA VAL A 83 -10.00 2.24 13.98
C VAL A 83 -10.17 2.35 15.49
N TYR A 84 -9.84 3.53 16.04
CA TYR A 84 -9.86 3.77 17.48
C TYR A 84 -11.21 3.42 18.12
N GLY A 85 -11.17 2.71 19.23
CA GLY A 85 -12.35 2.32 20.00
C GLY A 85 -13.27 1.30 19.33
N SER A 86 -12.75 0.53 18.35
CA SER A 86 -13.50 -0.52 17.67
C SER A 86 -12.61 -1.73 17.35
N ASP A 87 -13.24 -2.86 17.00
CA ASP A 87 -12.56 -4.06 16.51
C ASP A 87 -12.40 -4.04 14.96
N TYR A 88 -12.71 -2.90 14.33
CA TYR A 88 -12.67 -2.76 12.89
C TYR A 88 -11.31 -2.26 12.40
N ASN A 89 -10.78 -2.93 11.36
CA ASN A 89 -9.56 -2.53 10.67
C ASN A 89 -9.90 -1.93 9.30
N SER A 90 -9.56 -0.65 9.12
CA SER A 90 -9.78 0.11 7.90
C SER A 90 -8.67 -0.13 6.89
N THR A 91 -9.02 -0.49 5.65
CA THR A 91 -8.03 -0.73 4.59
C THR A 91 -7.42 0.58 4.11
N LEU A 92 -6.09 0.69 4.13
CA LEU A 92 -5.34 1.85 3.61
C LEU A 92 -4.87 1.65 2.18
N LEU A 93 -4.41 0.45 1.87
CA LEU A 93 -3.91 0.05 0.56
C LEU A 93 -4.60 -1.23 0.12
N ASN A 94 -5.06 -1.26 -1.13
CA ASN A 94 -5.50 -2.46 -1.83
C ASN A 94 -5.08 -2.30 -3.30
N PHE A 95 -3.94 -2.87 -3.64
CA PHE A 95 -3.33 -2.72 -4.96
C PHE A 95 -2.84 -4.06 -5.51
N VAL A 96 -3.09 -4.27 -6.81
CA VAL A 96 -2.52 -5.40 -7.56
C VAL A 96 -1.48 -4.87 -8.53
N ASP A 97 -0.21 -5.19 -8.25
CA ASP A 97 0.92 -4.94 -9.14
C ASP A 97 1.05 -6.10 -10.13
N LYS A 98 0.89 -5.79 -11.41
CA LYS A 98 0.98 -6.77 -12.50
C LYS A 98 2.36 -6.86 -13.11
N ASP A 99 3.24 -5.92 -12.80
CA ASP A 99 4.61 -5.84 -13.29
C ASP A 99 5.61 -6.40 -12.27
N PHE A 100 5.29 -7.56 -11.68
CA PHE A 100 6.08 -8.21 -10.64
C PHE A 100 6.95 -9.33 -11.25
N GLU A 101 8.05 -8.93 -11.92
CA GLU A 101 9.03 -9.85 -12.50
C GLU A 101 10.30 -9.86 -11.65
N PHE A 102 10.85 -11.04 -11.34
CA PHE A 102 12.02 -11.13 -10.47
C PHE A 102 12.84 -12.39 -10.74
N ASN A 103 14.10 -12.36 -10.28
CA ASN A 103 14.95 -13.53 -10.15
C ASN A 103 15.00 -13.98 -8.70
N TYR A 104 14.98 -15.29 -8.47
CA TYR A 104 15.19 -15.90 -7.18
C TYR A 104 15.77 -17.31 -7.34
N ALA A 105 16.85 -17.60 -6.61
CA ALA A 105 17.40 -18.93 -6.45
C ALA A 105 17.18 -19.41 -5.00
N GLU A 106 17.00 -20.73 -4.81
CA GLU A 106 16.78 -21.32 -3.49
C GLU A 106 17.88 -20.91 -2.51
N TYR A 107 17.49 -20.47 -1.31
CA TYR A 107 18.38 -19.95 -0.25
C TYR A 107 19.16 -18.68 -0.58
N GLN A 108 18.84 -17.99 -1.67
CA GLN A 108 19.45 -16.69 -1.96
C GLN A 108 18.99 -15.65 -0.92
N PRO A 109 19.94 -14.99 -0.21
CA PRO A 109 19.57 -13.93 0.72
C PRO A 109 18.99 -12.72 -0.02
N LEU A 110 17.93 -12.12 0.53
CA LEU A 110 17.33 -10.90 0.01
C LEU A 110 18.08 -9.69 0.54
N GLU A 111 19.08 -9.23 -0.21
CA GLU A 111 19.87 -8.06 0.13
C GLU A 111 19.21 -6.78 -0.40
N TYR A 112 19.13 -5.75 0.45
CA TYR A 112 18.62 -4.44 0.09
C TYR A 112 19.52 -3.34 0.67
N ASN A 113 19.76 -2.33 -0.15
CA ASN A 113 20.52 -1.14 0.21
C ASN A 113 19.74 0.12 -0.18
N ASP A 114 19.55 1.05 0.76
CA ASP A 114 18.83 2.31 0.53
C ASP A 114 19.45 3.18 -0.59
N ASN A 115 20.74 3.01 -0.85
CA ASN A 115 21.49 3.86 -1.78
C ASN A 115 21.75 3.21 -3.15
N GLN A 116 21.36 1.95 -3.33
CA GLN A 116 21.68 1.20 -4.55
C GLN A 116 20.59 0.19 -4.90
N TYR A 117 20.22 0.14 -6.18
CA TYR A 117 19.41 -0.95 -6.73
C TYR A 117 20.21 -2.26 -6.75
N THR A 118 19.76 -3.26 -6.00
CA THR A 118 20.41 -4.58 -5.89
C THR A 118 19.70 -5.64 -6.71
N SER A 119 18.38 -5.74 -6.57
CA SER A 119 17.54 -6.65 -7.35
C SER A 119 16.12 -6.10 -7.47
N ASN A 120 15.39 -6.55 -8.50
CA ASN A 120 14.01 -6.11 -8.69
C ASN A 120 13.10 -6.59 -7.55
N LEU A 121 13.27 -7.81 -7.05
CA LEU A 121 12.49 -8.36 -5.95
C LEU A 121 12.62 -7.49 -4.70
N THR A 122 13.84 -7.23 -4.24
CA THR A 122 14.06 -6.45 -3.01
C THR A 122 13.69 -4.99 -3.17
N ALA A 123 13.85 -4.41 -4.37
CA ALA A 123 13.39 -3.06 -4.68
C ALA A 123 11.86 -2.96 -4.59
N MET A 124 11.11 -3.93 -5.16
CA MET A 124 9.65 -3.96 -5.08
C MET A 124 9.16 -4.13 -3.64
N LEU A 125 9.75 -5.05 -2.87
CA LEU A 125 9.39 -5.29 -1.47
C LEU A 125 9.65 -4.04 -0.60
N ALA A 126 10.83 -3.42 -0.73
CA ALA A 126 11.17 -2.19 0.00
C ALA A 126 10.26 -1.02 -0.40
N TYR A 127 9.95 -0.88 -1.69
CA TYR A 127 8.99 0.11 -2.17
C TYR A 127 7.64 -0.04 -1.47
N TYR A 128 7.09 -1.25 -1.41
CA TYR A 128 5.80 -1.48 -0.74
C TYR A 128 5.89 -1.30 0.77
N ALA A 129 6.98 -1.68 1.42
CA ALA A 129 7.18 -1.39 2.83
C ALA A 129 7.07 0.13 3.11
N TYR A 130 7.78 0.97 2.34
CA TYR A 130 7.70 2.42 2.51
C TYR A 130 6.35 3.01 2.12
N MET A 131 5.68 2.48 1.08
CA MET A 131 4.33 2.91 0.73
C MET A 131 3.31 2.61 1.83
N ILE A 132 3.36 1.41 2.42
CA ILE A 132 2.50 0.98 3.52
C ILE A 132 2.69 1.88 4.73
N ILE A 133 3.94 2.08 5.17
CA ILE A 133 4.27 2.93 6.31
C ILE A 133 3.87 4.38 6.03
N GLY A 134 4.15 4.90 4.83
CA GLY A 134 3.79 6.26 4.46
C GLY A 134 2.29 6.52 4.53
N LEU A 135 1.46 5.59 4.05
CA LEU A 135 0.00 5.69 4.11
C LEU A 135 -0.51 5.59 5.55
N ASP A 136 0.09 4.71 6.35
CA ASP A 136 -0.26 4.59 7.77
C ASP A 136 -0.02 5.91 8.49
N TYR A 137 1.16 6.51 8.35
CA TYR A 137 1.49 7.80 8.97
C TYR A 137 0.60 8.95 8.47
N ASP A 138 0.27 9.00 7.17
CA ASP A 138 -0.67 9.99 6.63
C ASP A 138 -2.08 9.82 7.23
N SER A 139 -2.47 8.63 7.61
CA SER A 139 -3.77 8.37 8.23
C SER A 139 -3.86 8.89 9.67
N PHE A 140 -2.73 9.11 10.35
CA PHE A 140 -2.64 9.63 11.72
C PHE A 140 -2.28 11.10 11.79
N ALA A 141 -1.47 11.62 10.84
CA ALA A 141 -1.01 12.99 10.82
C ALA A 141 -0.93 13.53 9.38
N GLN A 142 -1.31 14.80 9.17
CA GLN A 142 -1.20 15.43 7.86
C GLN A 142 0.25 15.37 7.36
N LYS A 143 0.44 14.76 6.18
CA LYS A 143 1.75 14.57 5.55
C LYS A 143 2.78 13.83 6.42
N GLY A 144 2.29 13.04 7.40
CA GLY A 144 3.15 12.24 8.27
C GLY A 144 4.02 11.24 7.52
N GLY A 145 3.56 10.78 6.35
CA GLY A 145 4.25 9.82 5.51
C GLY A 145 5.35 10.37 4.59
N ASP A 146 5.62 11.69 4.58
CA ASP A 146 6.55 12.34 3.61
C ASP A 146 7.89 11.62 3.49
N LYS A 147 8.56 11.34 4.62
CA LYS A 147 9.88 10.71 4.62
C LYS A 147 9.88 9.32 3.97
N TYR A 148 8.77 8.58 4.08
CA TYR A 148 8.64 7.23 3.53
C TYR A 148 8.32 7.26 2.03
N PHE A 149 7.44 8.15 1.60
CA PHE A 149 7.17 8.34 0.17
C PHE A 149 8.40 8.84 -0.59
N LEU A 150 9.24 9.68 0.03
CA LEU A 150 10.52 10.11 -0.55
C LEU A 150 11.49 8.92 -0.67
N LYS A 151 11.53 8.00 0.29
CA LYS A 151 12.30 6.75 0.17
C LYS A 151 11.76 5.86 -0.95
N ALA A 152 10.44 5.71 -1.06
CA ALA A 152 9.82 4.98 -2.17
C ALA A 152 10.15 5.61 -3.54
N GLN A 153 10.14 6.95 -3.64
CA GLN A 153 10.54 7.67 -4.85
C GLN A 153 12.03 7.45 -5.18
N THR A 154 12.89 7.39 -4.16
CA THR A 154 14.31 7.09 -4.36
C THR A 154 14.49 5.70 -4.97
N ILE A 155 13.75 4.69 -4.50
CA ILE A 155 13.76 3.35 -5.09
C ILE A 155 13.33 3.38 -6.55
N VAL A 156 12.24 4.11 -6.87
CA VAL A 156 11.77 4.28 -8.26
C VAL A 156 12.88 4.88 -9.14
N ASN A 157 13.54 5.94 -8.67
CA ASN A 157 14.62 6.59 -9.41
C ASN A 157 15.81 5.65 -9.66
N GLN A 158 16.21 4.87 -8.65
CA GLN A 158 17.30 3.90 -8.77
C GLN A 158 16.93 2.74 -9.73
N ALA A 159 15.70 2.22 -9.63
CA ALA A 159 15.22 1.12 -10.44
C ALA A 159 14.87 1.53 -11.89
N SER A 160 14.71 2.82 -12.17
CA SER A 160 14.37 3.34 -13.50
C SER A 160 15.41 3.04 -14.58
N ASN A 161 16.66 2.76 -14.20
CA ASN A 161 17.73 2.35 -15.12
C ASN A 161 17.75 0.84 -15.39
N SER A 162 16.93 0.05 -14.69
CA SER A 162 16.82 -1.38 -14.93
C SER A 162 15.91 -1.70 -16.13
N ASP A 163 15.98 -2.93 -16.62
CA ASP A 163 15.09 -3.44 -17.67
C ASP A 163 13.72 -3.87 -17.13
N SER A 164 13.54 -3.83 -15.80
CA SER A 164 12.31 -4.24 -15.14
C SER A 164 11.19 -3.22 -15.33
N LYS A 165 9.97 -3.69 -15.58
CA LYS A 165 8.79 -2.85 -15.79
C LYS A 165 8.22 -2.29 -14.48
N GLY A 166 7.40 -1.24 -14.63
CA GLY A 166 6.66 -0.63 -13.54
C GLY A 166 7.40 0.49 -12.80
N TRP A 167 8.64 0.79 -13.19
CA TRP A 167 9.47 1.84 -12.59
C TRP A 167 9.54 3.14 -13.42
N LYS A 168 9.01 3.13 -14.63
CA LYS A 168 9.09 4.24 -15.57
C LYS A 168 7.71 4.76 -15.94
N SER A 169 7.62 6.05 -16.28
CA SER A 169 6.36 6.70 -16.65
C SER A 169 5.70 6.11 -17.88
N PHE A 170 6.48 5.52 -18.78
CA PHE A 170 6.01 4.92 -20.03
C PHE A 170 5.77 3.41 -19.96
N ASP A 171 6.03 2.77 -18.83
CA ASP A 171 5.73 1.34 -18.62
C ASP A 171 4.22 1.05 -18.46
N GLY A 172 3.40 2.10 -18.35
CA GLY A 172 1.96 2.01 -18.19
C GLY A 172 1.43 3.18 -17.36
N THR A 173 0.12 3.24 -17.17
CA THR A 173 -0.55 4.32 -16.42
C THR A 173 -0.85 3.96 -14.96
N ARG A 174 -0.67 2.69 -14.58
CA ARG A 174 -0.98 2.15 -13.25
C ARG A 174 0.18 1.29 -12.76
N ASN A 175 1.25 1.94 -12.31
CA ASN A 175 2.47 1.28 -11.87
C ASN A 175 3.07 2.00 -10.64
N ARG A 176 4.18 1.49 -10.11
CA ARG A 176 4.89 2.02 -8.95
C ARG A 176 5.37 3.46 -9.16
N TYR A 177 5.82 3.79 -10.38
CA TYR A 177 6.23 5.16 -10.72
C TYR A 177 5.08 6.16 -10.51
N TRP A 178 3.91 5.90 -11.12
CA TRP A 178 2.78 6.82 -11.03
C TRP A 178 2.19 6.89 -9.64
N TYR A 179 2.21 5.78 -8.89
CA TYR A 179 1.63 5.77 -7.56
C TYR A 179 2.38 6.74 -6.62
N VAL A 180 3.70 6.59 -6.46
CA VAL A 180 4.47 7.47 -5.57
C VAL A 180 4.58 8.89 -6.12
N THR A 181 4.69 9.05 -7.45
CA THR A 181 4.73 10.38 -8.08
C THR A 181 3.44 11.15 -7.82
N ASN A 182 2.26 10.52 -7.94
CA ASN A 182 1.00 11.18 -7.62
C ASN A 182 0.90 11.56 -6.13
N ILE A 183 1.36 10.71 -5.22
CA ILE A 183 1.33 11.01 -3.79
C ILE A 183 2.17 12.26 -3.45
N LEU A 184 3.31 12.41 -4.08
CA LEU A 184 4.25 13.51 -3.81
C LEU A 184 3.95 14.78 -4.61
N ASP A 185 3.16 14.71 -5.67
CA ASP A 185 2.82 15.88 -6.50
C ASP A 185 1.85 16.81 -5.75
N PRO A 186 2.20 18.09 -5.54
CA PRO A 186 1.36 19.06 -4.84
C PRO A 186 -0.08 19.17 -5.37
N LYS A 187 -0.31 18.91 -6.66
CA LYS A 187 -1.67 18.95 -7.24
C LYS A 187 -2.61 17.88 -6.66
N PHE A 188 -2.06 16.80 -6.09
CA PHE A 188 -2.81 15.74 -5.43
C PHE A 188 -2.76 15.84 -3.88
N ALA A 189 -2.22 16.91 -3.32
CA ALA A 189 -2.12 17.08 -1.86
C ALA A 189 -3.47 16.91 -1.14
N GLY A 190 -4.58 17.33 -1.79
CA GLY A 190 -5.93 17.13 -1.27
C GLY A 190 -6.30 15.67 -0.99
N ILE A 191 -5.70 14.70 -1.69
CA ILE A 191 -5.96 13.27 -1.41
C ILE A 191 -5.34 12.87 -0.07
N ARG A 192 -4.15 13.33 0.24
CA ARG A 192 -3.47 13.07 1.52
C ARG A 192 -4.21 13.73 2.68
N ASP A 193 -4.70 14.97 2.46
CA ASP A 193 -5.58 15.64 3.43
C ASP A 193 -6.87 14.85 3.65
N ALA A 194 -7.47 14.31 2.58
CA ALA A 194 -8.67 13.47 2.68
C ALA A 194 -8.39 12.17 3.44
N ILE A 195 -7.23 11.52 3.27
CA ILE A 195 -6.84 10.32 4.03
C ILE A 195 -6.80 10.63 5.53
N TYR A 196 -6.14 11.72 5.93
CA TYR A 196 -6.10 12.15 7.33
C TYR A 196 -7.49 12.48 7.88
N GLN A 197 -8.29 13.28 7.14
CA GLN A 197 -9.65 13.65 7.55
C GLN A 197 -10.53 12.41 7.70
N TYR A 198 -10.49 11.52 6.73
CA TYR A 198 -11.29 10.30 6.70
C TYR A 198 -11.02 9.41 7.92
N HIS A 199 -9.74 9.14 8.20
CA HIS A 199 -9.37 8.19 9.25
C HIS A 199 -9.33 8.86 10.62
N ARG A 200 -8.46 9.87 10.80
CA ARG A 200 -8.20 10.44 12.12
C ARG A 200 -9.33 11.31 12.65
N GLN A 201 -9.91 12.13 11.76
CA GLN A 201 -10.97 13.04 12.14
C GLN A 201 -12.38 12.45 11.95
N GLY A 202 -12.51 11.46 11.05
CA GLY A 202 -13.74 10.72 10.79
C GLY A 202 -13.81 9.42 11.58
N LEU A 203 -13.27 8.33 11.06
CA LEU A 203 -13.46 6.98 11.65
C LEU A 203 -13.07 6.90 13.13
N ASP A 204 -11.92 7.45 13.52
CA ASP A 204 -11.44 7.39 14.91
C ASP A 204 -12.31 8.17 15.90
N GLN A 205 -13.23 9.01 15.43
CA GLN A 205 -14.15 9.77 16.29
C GLN A 205 -15.52 9.11 16.43
N MET A 206 -15.81 8.05 15.66
CA MET A 206 -17.11 7.36 15.69
C MET A 206 -17.40 6.67 17.04
N TYR A 207 -16.37 6.39 17.81
CA TYR A 207 -16.51 5.85 19.17
C TYR A 207 -17.30 6.79 20.08
N ASN A 208 -17.07 8.10 19.97
CA ASN A 208 -17.68 9.11 20.83
C ASN A 208 -19.00 9.69 20.27
N ASP A 209 -19.12 9.76 18.96
CA ASP A 209 -20.28 10.37 18.26
C ASP A 209 -20.38 9.75 16.87
N GLN A 210 -21.54 9.20 16.51
CA GLN A 210 -21.74 8.57 15.20
C GLN A 210 -22.18 9.56 14.11
N THR A 211 -22.62 10.75 14.45
CA THR A 211 -23.22 11.71 13.50
C THR A 211 -22.18 12.67 12.90
N LYS A 212 -21.38 13.32 13.72
CA LYS A 212 -20.35 14.26 13.25
C LYS A 212 -19.30 13.62 12.36
N PRO A 213 -18.78 12.40 12.66
CA PRO A 213 -17.80 11.74 11.83
C PRO A 213 -18.28 11.46 10.41
N ILE A 214 -19.54 11.12 10.18
CA ILE A 214 -20.10 10.93 8.82
C ILE A 214 -20.00 12.24 8.02
N THR A 215 -20.25 13.38 8.65
CA THR A 215 -20.09 14.69 8.00
C THR A 215 -18.64 14.94 7.58
N ILE A 216 -17.68 14.55 8.42
CA ILE A 216 -16.25 14.69 8.12
C ILE A 216 -15.83 13.73 7.01
N VAL A 217 -16.27 12.48 7.04
CA VAL A 217 -16.06 11.51 5.96
C VAL A 217 -16.62 12.06 4.63
N THR A 218 -17.84 12.61 4.65
CA THR A 218 -18.44 13.22 3.47
C THR A 218 -17.63 14.41 2.95
N LYS A 219 -17.04 15.21 3.85
CA LYS A 219 -16.12 16.30 3.47
C LYS A 219 -14.82 15.77 2.85
N ALA A 220 -14.28 14.68 3.35
CA ALA A 220 -13.12 14.01 2.75
C ALA A 220 -13.43 13.55 1.33
N LEU A 221 -14.63 12.96 1.09
CA LEU A 221 -15.07 12.59 -0.27
C LEU A 221 -15.19 13.81 -1.19
N GLN A 222 -15.70 14.94 -0.70
CA GLN A 222 -15.73 16.20 -1.45
C GLN A 222 -14.32 16.66 -1.85
N THR A 223 -13.36 16.55 -0.96
CA THR A 223 -11.96 16.90 -1.24
C THR A 223 -11.37 16.01 -2.33
N LEU A 224 -11.69 14.71 -2.31
CA LEU A 224 -11.29 13.77 -3.36
C LEU A 224 -11.93 14.10 -4.70
N ASP A 225 -13.23 14.38 -4.74
CA ASP A 225 -13.94 14.77 -5.97
C ASP A 225 -13.33 16.05 -6.57
N ASN A 226 -13.11 17.08 -5.76
CA ASN A 226 -12.48 18.32 -6.22
C ASN A 226 -11.09 18.06 -6.82
N THR A 227 -10.29 17.20 -6.18
CA THR A 227 -8.97 16.84 -6.70
C THR A 227 -9.07 16.05 -8.00
N ASN A 228 -10.04 15.13 -8.10
CA ASN A 228 -10.26 14.35 -9.32
C ASN A 228 -10.76 15.22 -10.48
N ARG A 229 -11.58 16.24 -10.23
CA ARG A 229 -12.03 17.19 -11.26
C ARG A 229 -10.89 18.05 -11.80
N THR A 230 -9.94 18.43 -10.96
CA THR A 230 -8.77 19.22 -11.38
C THR A 230 -7.68 18.38 -12.03
N SER A 231 -7.59 17.11 -11.68
CA SER A 231 -6.59 16.16 -12.17
C SER A 231 -7.22 14.78 -12.36
N PRO A 232 -8.01 14.57 -13.43
CA PRO A 232 -8.78 13.35 -13.63
C PRO A 232 -7.89 12.14 -13.87
N ASN A 233 -8.43 10.95 -13.56
CA ASN A 233 -7.78 9.66 -13.74
C ASN A 233 -6.50 9.45 -12.91
N SER A 234 -6.33 10.16 -11.82
CA SER A 234 -5.24 9.90 -10.90
C SER A 234 -5.29 8.45 -10.39
N MET A 235 -4.17 7.75 -10.51
CA MET A 235 -4.03 6.42 -9.93
C MET A 235 -4.28 6.45 -8.42
N PHE A 236 -3.86 7.50 -7.74
CA PHE A 236 -4.00 7.63 -6.29
C PHE A 236 -5.48 7.73 -5.85
N VAL A 237 -6.32 8.51 -6.58
CA VAL A 237 -7.77 8.56 -6.33
C VAL A 237 -8.40 7.18 -6.52
N GLN A 238 -8.06 6.50 -7.61
CA GLN A 238 -8.58 5.16 -7.90
C GLN A 238 -8.21 4.15 -6.81
N LEU A 239 -7.00 4.21 -6.28
CA LEU A 239 -6.54 3.32 -5.21
C LEU A 239 -7.24 3.60 -3.88
N PHE A 240 -7.52 4.87 -3.58
CA PHE A 240 -8.34 5.21 -2.42
C PHE A 240 -9.71 4.51 -2.50
N PHE A 241 -10.41 4.63 -3.62
CA PHE A 241 -11.72 3.98 -3.76
C PHE A 241 -11.63 2.45 -3.81
N SER A 242 -10.57 1.87 -4.39
CA SER A 242 -10.34 0.42 -4.32
C SER A 242 -10.18 -0.09 -2.89
N ALA A 243 -9.65 0.73 -1.99
CA ALA A 243 -9.51 0.39 -0.58
C ALA A 243 -10.78 0.66 0.24
N LYS A 244 -11.66 1.58 -0.20
CA LYS A 244 -12.74 2.16 0.62
C LYS A 244 -14.15 1.83 0.17
N SER A 245 -14.37 1.25 -1.01
CA SER A 245 -15.73 1.04 -1.55
C SER A 245 -16.66 0.29 -0.58
N ASP A 246 -16.23 -0.84 -0.03
CA ASP A 246 -17.05 -1.64 0.89
C ASP A 246 -17.25 -0.95 2.24
N GLU A 247 -16.22 -0.27 2.75
CA GLU A 247 -16.28 0.52 3.98
C GLU A 247 -17.28 1.67 3.84
N LEU A 248 -17.26 2.39 2.72
CA LEU A 248 -18.22 3.46 2.42
C LEU A 248 -19.64 2.94 2.33
N LEU A 249 -19.88 1.81 1.66
CA LEU A 249 -21.19 1.15 1.64
C LEU A 249 -21.69 0.85 3.05
N GLY A 250 -20.84 0.30 3.90
CA GLY A 250 -21.15 0.02 5.30
C GLY A 250 -21.50 1.29 6.09
N LEU A 251 -20.66 2.33 6.00
CA LEU A 251 -20.83 3.60 6.70
C LEU A 251 -22.14 4.29 6.32
N TYR A 252 -22.42 4.41 5.04
CA TYR A 252 -23.62 5.09 4.56
C TYR A 252 -24.89 4.23 4.60
N SER A 253 -24.79 2.92 4.88
CA SER A 253 -25.99 2.06 5.00
C SER A 253 -26.99 2.58 6.01
N LYS A 254 -26.49 3.13 7.13
CA LYS A 254 -27.28 3.67 8.25
C LYS A 254 -27.43 5.20 8.21
N ALA A 255 -26.85 5.88 7.24
CA ALA A 255 -26.94 7.33 7.11
C ALA A 255 -28.32 7.80 6.63
N THR A 256 -28.66 9.06 6.87
CA THR A 256 -29.89 9.67 6.38
C THR A 256 -29.93 9.75 4.85
N PRO A 257 -31.11 9.83 4.21
CA PRO A 257 -31.21 9.99 2.76
C PRO A 257 -30.45 11.20 2.23
N ALA A 258 -30.41 12.30 2.97
CA ALA A 258 -29.68 13.51 2.61
C ALA A 258 -28.16 13.30 2.58
N GLU A 259 -27.62 12.62 3.62
CA GLU A 259 -26.20 12.27 3.69
C GLU A 259 -25.79 11.29 2.58
N LYS A 260 -26.62 10.27 2.31
CA LYS A 260 -26.41 9.34 1.18
C LYS A 260 -26.38 10.06 -0.15
N SER A 261 -27.37 10.92 -0.43
CA SER A 261 -27.44 11.70 -1.67
C SER A 261 -26.20 12.58 -1.86
N LYS A 262 -25.77 13.23 -0.78
CA LYS A 262 -24.57 14.07 -0.79
C LYS A 262 -23.30 13.26 -1.05
N ALA A 263 -23.11 12.10 -0.41
CA ALA A 263 -21.96 11.22 -0.66
C ALA A 263 -21.94 10.73 -2.12
N VAL A 264 -23.09 10.28 -2.64
CA VAL A 264 -23.22 9.82 -4.04
C VAL A 264 -22.82 10.91 -5.03
N SER A 265 -23.18 12.20 -4.77
CA SER A 265 -22.80 13.30 -5.67
C SER A 265 -21.30 13.54 -5.81
N TYR A 266 -20.46 12.98 -4.92
CA TYR A 266 -19.01 13.03 -4.99
C TYR A 266 -18.38 11.75 -5.54
N LEU A 267 -19.20 10.72 -5.79
CA LEU A 267 -18.73 9.42 -6.30
C LEU A 267 -19.06 9.22 -7.79
N THR A 268 -19.83 10.12 -8.37
CA THR A 268 -20.26 10.16 -9.78
C THR A 268 -19.52 11.21 -10.57
#